data_81455eee433db9c5561e40ad8b6b08a9
#
_entry.id   81455eee433db9c5561e40ad8b6b08a9
#
_cell.length_a   1.000
_cell.length_b   1.000
_cell.length_c   1.000
_cell.angle_alpha   90.00
_cell.angle_beta   90.00
_cell.angle_gamma   90.00
#
_symmetry.space_group_name_H-M   'P 1'
#
loop_
_entity.id
_entity.type
_entity.pdbx_description
1 polymer ?
#
loop_
_entity_poly.entity_id
_entity_poly.type
_entity_poly.pdbx_seq_one_letter_code
_entity_poly.pdbx_strand_id
1 'polypeptide(L)'
;MSLPAIGGIARSLHTHPGTAALTLSFFMVGFALAPVAFGPLSDDYGRRPVVIAGCALFALAAVLGTFAGSIPMLLLWRLLQGAGAGAGTVISFAVVRDLFDGAGLRRRLAQISIVRVIAPMVGPSLGAFVLPFGGWRGIYALTAILACLLLAAAVLALAESAPRFSGRPHVPVRLITGYARVLRNRFCLGYSLVNACAFGCLFGYINGSSLVMIEVLGVSPRVFGLLFALVDVGLLGGFFLNGRLNARGVGRHPPLLAGLWLGAGSSLLLLALSLAGMLGLFSLVPLLLIAALGYGLITPNATQGALQPLPEVAGVAAAVLSLLMMLTGALAGSIVSALFDGRTALAMTGVMAVFSAGALVLYLAYVRPGERARG
;
A
#
# COMPACT_ATOMS: atom_id res chain seq x y z
N MET A 1 -5.78 -1.28 -10.58
CA MET A 1 -6.49 -1.34 -11.88
C MET A 1 -6.32 -0.06 -12.72
N SER A 2 -6.43 1.16 -12.17
CA SER A 2 -6.39 2.42 -12.95
C SER A 2 -5.03 2.84 -13.50
N LEU A 3 -3.92 2.24 -13.07
CA LEU A 3 -2.56 2.61 -13.51
C LEU A 3 -2.38 2.68 -15.03
N PRO A 4 -2.76 1.65 -15.83
CA PRO A 4 -2.57 1.70 -17.27
C PRO A 4 -3.48 2.71 -17.97
N ALA A 5 -4.47 3.26 -17.26
CA ALA A 5 -5.45 4.19 -17.80
C ALA A 5 -5.13 5.68 -17.51
N ILE A 6 -4.03 5.99 -16.81
CA ILE A 6 -3.70 7.36 -16.37
C ILE A 6 -3.66 8.33 -17.58
N GLY A 7 -2.99 7.97 -18.67
CA GLY A 7 -2.99 8.77 -19.90
C GLY A 7 -4.37 8.95 -20.53
N GLY A 8 -5.21 7.92 -20.48
CA GLY A 8 -6.62 8.00 -20.93
C GLY A 8 -7.47 8.93 -20.07
N ILE A 9 -7.31 8.89 -18.76
CA ILE A 9 -7.95 9.83 -17.81
C ILE A 9 -7.50 11.26 -18.12
N ALA A 10 -6.18 11.48 -18.26
CA ALA A 10 -5.62 12.79 -18.54
C ALA A 10 -6.20 13.41 -19.82
N ARG A 11 -6.23 12.66 -20.91
CA ARG A 11 -6.81 13.12 -22.19
C ARG A 11 -8.30 13.39 -22.07
N SER A 12 -9.07 12.47 -21.44
CA SER A 12 -10.53 12.59 -21.33
C SER A 12 -11.00 13.73 -20.43
N LEU A 13 -10.23 14.06 -19.38
CA LEU A 13 -10.56 15.12 -18.42
C LEU A 13 -9.71 16.39 -18.62
N HIS A 14 -9.03 16.52 -19.77
CA HIS A 14 -8.23 17.68 -20.17
C HIS A 14 -7.24 18.13 -19.08
N THR A 15 -6.49 17.19 -18.52
CA THR A 15 -5.54 17.42 -17.44
C THR A 15 -4.16 16.82 -17.74
N HIS A 16 -3.13 17.21 -16.97
CA HIS A 16 -1.79 16.64 -17.09
C HIS A 16 -1.77 15.18 -16.56
N PRO A 17 -1.00 14.25 -17.16
CA PRO A 17 -0.89 12.87 -16.69
C PRO A 17 -0.46 12.75 -15.23
N GLY A 18 0.45 13.63 -14.75
CA GLY A 18 0.81 13.72 -13.34
C GLY A 18 -0.39 14.01 -12.44
N THR A 19 -1.26 14.95 -12.82
CA THR A 19 -2.48 15.26 -12.06
C THR A 19 -3.45 14.07 -12.04
N ALA A 20 -3.60 13.35 -13.16
CA ALA A 20 -4.40 12.13 -13.21
C ALA A 20 -3.83 11.03 -12.31
N ALA A 21 -2.51 10.93 -12.15
CA ALA A 21 -1.86 9.98 -11.26
C ALA A 21 -2.14 10.23 -9.76
N LEU A 22 -2.52 11.47 -9.37
CA LEU A 22 -2.97 11.79 -8.00
C LEU A 22 -4.19 10.97 -7.57
N THR A 23 -4.97 10.42 -8.52
CA THR A 23 -6.09 9.52 -8.20
C THR A 23 -5.68 8.36 -7.31
N LEU A 24 -4.47 7.85 -7.45
CA LEU A 24 -3.94 6.78 -6.60
C LEU A 24 -3.55 7.30 -5.21
N SER A 25 -2.90 8.47 -5.13
CA SER A 25 -2.52 9.10 -3.86
C SER A 25 -3.74 9.45 -3.01
N PHE A 26 -4.79 10.02 -3.61
CA PHE A 26 -6.04 10.33 -2.91
C PHE A 26 -6.74 9.08 -2.38
N PHE A 27 -6.73 8.00 -3.15
CA PHE A 27 -7.22 6.70 -2.66
C PHE A 27 -6.42 6.23 -1.43
N MET A 28 -5.09 6.36 -1.44
CA MET A 28 -4.24 5.96 -0.31
C MET A 28 -4.48 6.82 0.93
N VAL A 29 -4.72 8.12 0.76
CA VAL A 29 -5.08 9.01 1.89
C VAL A 29 -6.38 8.54 2.53
N GLY A 30 -7.42 8.29 1.73
CA GLY A 30 -8.69 7.76 2.23
C GLY A 30 -8.51 6.42 2.95
N PHE A 31 -7.74 5.52 2.36
CA PHE A 31 -7.42 4.22 2.95
C PHE A 31 -6.65 4.34 4.28
N ALA A 32 -5.71 5.27 4.38
CA ALA A 32 -4.92 5.53 5.58
C ALA A 32 -5.77 6.05 6.74
N LEU A 33 -6.77 6.88 6.46
CA LEU A 33 -7.64 7.50 7.48
C LEU A 33 -8.75 6.55 7.96
N ALA A 34 -9.11 5.55 7.16
CA ALA A 34 -10.20 4.63 7.47
C ALA A 34 -10.06 3.90 8.82
N PRO A 35 -8.88 3.36 9.23
CA PRO A 35 -8.72 2.71 10.52
C PRO A 35 -9.07 3.61 11.70
N VAL A 36 -8.76 4.90 11.60
CA VAL A 36 -8.98 5.89 12.66
C VAL A 36 -10.48 6.15 12.87
N ALA A 37 -11.26 6.17 11.78
CA ALA A 37 -12.70 6.40 11.83
C ALA A 37 -13.48 5.09 12.06
N PHE A 38 -13.25 4.08 11.23
CA PHE A 38 -14.07 2.86 11.22
C PHE A 38 -13.69 1.84 12.30
N GLY A 39 -12.48 1.90 12.86
CA GLY A 39 -12.07 1.06 13.98
C GLY A 39 -12.99 1.25 15.18
N PRO A 40 -12.99 2.44 15.82
CA PRO A 40 -13.86 2.75 16.94
C PRO A 40 -15.36 2.57 16.62
N LEU A 41 -15.81 3.01 15.44
CA LEU A 41 -17.20 2.84 15.01
C LEU A 41 -17.61 1.36 15.01
N SER A 42 -16.72 0.45 14.59
CA SER A 42 -17.03 -0.97 14.58
C SER A 42 -17.04 -1.63 15.97
N ASP A 43 -16.33 -1.02 16.92
CA ASP A 43 -16.38 -1.43 18.34
C ASP A 43 -17.68 -0.97 19.03
N ASP A 44 -18.20 0.22 18.62
CA ASP A 44 -19.40 0.83 19.21
C ASP A 44 -20.71 0.34 18.56
N TYR A 45 -20.75 0.21 17.24
CA TYR A 45 -21.97 -0.12 16.48
C TYR A 45 -22.05 -1.58 16.02
N GLY A 46 -20.97 -2.36 16.23
CA GLY A 46 -20.87 -3.74 15.74
C GLY A 46 -20.11 -3.83 14.41
N ARG A 47 -19.60 -5.03 14.12
CA ARG A 47 -18.77 -5.29 12.93
C ARG A 47 -19.57 -5.21 11.64
N ARG A 48 -20.73 -5.88 11.63
CA ARG A 48 -21.59 -6.02 10.44
C ARG A 48 -22.04 -4.67 9.87
N PRO A 49 -22.71 -3.77 10.62
CA PRO A 49 -23.22 -2.52 10.08
C PRO A 49 -22.08 -1.62 9.55
N VAL A 50 -20.92 -1.62 10.21
CA VAL A 50 -19.80 -0.78 9.79
C VAL A 50 -19.08 -1.34 8.54
N VAL A 51 -18.98 -2.67 8.38
CA VAL A 51 -18.52 -3.28 7.12
C VAL A 51 -19.47 -2.95 5.99
N ILE A 52 -20.78 -3.07 6.19
CA ILE A 52 -21.79 -2.75 5.17
C ILE A 52 -21.68 -1.27 4.77
N ALA A 53 -21.57 -0.35 5.74
CA ALA A 53 -21.38 1.08 5.46
C ALA A 53 -20.09 1.36 4.67
N GLY A 54 -18.97 0.71 5.02
CA GLY A 54 -17.70 0.79 4.29
C GLY A 54 -17.82 0.26 2.85
N CYS A 55 -18.43 -0.90 2.67
CA CYS A 55 -18.71 -1.48 1.34
C CYS A 55 -19.65 -0.60 0.51
N ALA A 56 -20.69 -0.03 1.14
CA ALA A 56 -21.61 0.89 0.47
C ALA A 56 -20.91 2.17 0.02
N LEU A 57 -20.06 2.76 0.89
CA LEU A 57 -19.25 3.92 0.55
C LEU A 57 -18.30 3.62 -0.62
N PHE A 58 -17.63 2.46 -0.58
CA PHE A 58 -16.74 2.00 -1.66
C PHE A 58 -17.50 1.82 -2.98
N ALA A 59 -18.66 1.15 -2.95
CA ALA A 59 -19.48 0.90 -4.14
C ALA A 59 -20.04 2.22 -4.72
N LEU A 60 -20.60 3.09 -3.88
CA LEU A 60 -21.11 4.41 -4.29
C LEU A 60 -20.01 5.24 -4.95
N ALA A 61 -18.86 5.34 -4.30
CA ALA A 61 -17.72 6.08 -4.84
C ALA A 61 -17.18 5.47 -6.14
N ALA A 62 -17.21 4.14 -6.32
CA ALA A 62 -16.83 3.48 -7.55
C ALA A 62 -17.79 3.78 -8.69
N VAL A 63 -19.11 3.71 -8.43
CA VAL A 63 -20.16 4.06 -9.38
C VAL A 63 -20.03 5.51 -9.82
N LEU A 64 -19.99 6.46 -8.87
CA LEU A 64 -19.91 7.88 -9.18
C LEU A 64 -18.57 8.28 -9.81
N GLY A 65 -17.49 7.57 -9.49
CA GLY A 65 -16.19 7.71 -10.15
C GLY A 65 -16.25 7.36 -11.65
N THR A 66 -17.10 6.43 -12.06
CA THR A 66 -17.31 6.07 -13.47
C THR A 66 -17.88 7.24 -14.28
N PHE A 67 -18.71 8.06 -13.66
CA PHE A 67 -19.39 9.20 -14.28
C PHE A 67 -18.66 10.54 -14.03
N ALA A 68 -17.44 10.52 -13.47
CA ALA A 68 -16.70 11.74 -13.21
C ALA A 68 -16.46 12.54 -14.51
N GLY A 69 -16.89 13.81 -14.49
CA GLY A 69 -16.72 14.75 -15.59
C GLY A 69 -15.52 15.69 -15.43
N SER A 70 -14.88 15.70 -14.25
CA SER A 70 -13.71 16.53 -13.96
C SER A 70 -12.73 15.79 -13.05
N ILE A 71 -11.46 16.25 -13.06
CA ILE A 71 -10.43 15.63 -12.22
C ILE A 71 -10.67 15.86 -10.71
N PRO A 72 -11.10 17.04 -10.22
CA PRO A 72 -11.41 17.20 -8.79
C PRO A 72 -12.52 16.27 -8.32
N MET A 73 -13.55 16.07 -9.13
CA MET A 73 -14.63 15.12 -8.84
C MET A 73 -14.11 13.70 -8.75
N LEU A 74 -13.25 13.28 -9.68
CA LEU A 74 -12.64 11.94 -9.66
C LEU A 74 -11.75 11.76 -8.42
N LEU A 75 -10.95 12.77 -8.05
CA LEU A 75 -10.10 12.74 -6.85
C LEU A 75 -10.93 12.58 -5.56
N LEU A 76 -12.07 13.29 -5.46
CA LEU A 76 -12.99 13.15 -4.33
C LEU A 76 -13.53 11.73 -4.22
N TRP A 77 -14.03 11.17 -5.35
CA TRP A 77 -14.52 9.80 -5.34
C TRP A 77 -13.43 8.78 -5.02
N ARG A 78 -12.19 9.00 -5.46
CA ARG A 78 -11.05 8.14 -5.11
C ARG A 78 -10.72 8.20 -3.63
N LEU A 79 -10.79 9.37 -3.00
CA LEU A 79 -10.61 9.52 -1.55
C LEU A 79 -11.67 8.72 -0.77
N LEU A 80 -12.95 8.89 -1.12
CA LEU A 80 -14.05 8.19 -0.48
C LEU A 80 -14.01 6.67 -0.74
N GLN A 81 -13.63 6.27 -1.95
CA GLN A 81 -13.41 4.86 -2.30
C GLN A 81 -12.29 4.25 -1.45
N GLY A 82 -11.19 5.00 -1.24
CA GLY A 82 -10.10 4.58 -0.34
C GLY A 82 -10.58 4.39 1.09
N ALA A 83 -11.38 5.32 1.62
CA ALA A 83 -11.95 5.23 2.96
C ALA A 83 -12.83 3.97 3.13
N GLY A 84 -13.70 3.69 2.15
CA GLY A 84 -14.53 2.48 2.17
C GLY A 84 -13.71 1.18 2.13
N ALA A 85 -12.66 1.14 1.28
CA ALA A 85 -11.75 -0.02 1.19
C ALA A 85 -10.99 -0.27 2.49
N GLY A 86 -10.52 0.81 3.13
CA GLY A 86 -9.80 0.73 4.40
C GLY A 86 -10.68 0.23 5.54
N ALA A 87 -11.97 0.61 5.58
CA ALA A 87 -12.94 0.09 6.53
C ALA A 87 -13.04 -1.44 6.45
N GLY A 88 -13.26 -1.99 5.24
CA GLY A 88 -13.32 -3.43 5.02
C GLY A 88 -12.04 -4.17 5.47
N THR A 89 -10.88 -3.56 5.24
CA THR A 89 -9.59 -4.14 5.62
C THR A 89 -9.45 -4.24 7.15
N VAL A 90 -9.74 -3.16 7.88
CA VAL A 90 -9.57 -3.11 9.34
C VAL A 90 -10.53 -4.07 10.02
N ILE A 91 -11.80 -4.04 9.61
CA ILE A 91 -12.84 -4.83 10.27
C ILE A 91 -12.68 -6.32 9.95
N SER A 92 -12.18 -6.71 8.78
CA SER A 92 -11.93 -8.13 8.48
C SER A 92 -10.96 -8.79 9.45
N PHE A 93 -9.92 -8.06 9.90
CA PHE A 93 -9.02 -8.54 10.95
C PHE A 93 -9.70 -8.66 12.32
N ALA A 94 -10.59 -7.71 12.64
CA ALA A 94 -11.37 -7.75 13.88
C ALA A 94 -12.35 -8.95 13.89
N VAL A 95 -13.11 -9.13 12.82
CA VAL A 95 -14.04 -10.27 12.65
C VAL A 95 -13.34 -11.62 12.83
N VAL A 96 -12.16 -11.78 12.21
CA VAL A 96 -11.39 -13.04 12.34
C VAL A 96 -10.90 -13.26 13.78
N ARG A 97 -10.53 -12.19 14.49
CA ARG A 97 -10.18 -12.30 15.92
C ARG A 97 -11.36 -12.57 16.82
N ASP A 98 -12.56 -12.09 16.46
CA ASP A 98 -13.77 -12.31 17.22
C ASP A 98 -14.31 -13.75 17.06
N LEU A 99 -14.03 -14.40 15.90
CA LEU A 99 -14.58 -15.71 15.55
C LEU A 99 -13.62 -16.90 15.72
N PHE A 100 -12.31 -16.66 15.79
CA PHE A 100 -11.30 -17.73 15.78
C PHE A 100 -10.22 -17.51 16.82
N ASP A 101 -9.75 -18.63 17.43
CA ASP A 101 -8.65 -18.67 18.39
C ASP A 101 -7.52 -19.60 17.95
N GLY A 102 -6.39 -19.50 18.63
CA GLY A 102 -5.27 -20.42 18.52
C GLY A 102 -4.74 -20.63 17.11
N ALA A 103 -4.72 -21.87 16.65
CA ALA A 103 -4.24 -22.27 15.32
C ALA A 103 -5.19 -21.82 14.20
N GLY A 104 -6.50 -21.82 14.46
CA GLY A 104 -7.53 -21.34 13.55
C GLY A 104 -7.36 -19.87 13.20
N LEU A 105 -7.16 -19.04 14.21
CA LEU A 105 -6.88 -17.61 14.05
C LEU A 105 -5.65 -17.36 13.16
N ARG A 106 -4.52 -18.00 13.49
CA ARG A 106 -3.28 -17.86 12.71
C ARG A 106 -3.47 -18.23 11.25
N ARG A 107 -4.16 -19.33 10.96
CA ARG A 107 -4.45 -19.78 9.58
C ARG A 107 -5.29 -18.77 8.81
N ARG A 108 -6.35 -18.21 9.42
CA ARG A 108 -7.21 -17.21 8.75
C ARG A 108 -6.52 -15.89 8.52
N LEU A 109 -5.75 -15.41 9.48
CA LEU A 109 -4.93 -14.20 9.31
C LEU A 109 -3.90 -14.35 8.18
N ALA A 110 -3.27 -15.53 8.06
CA ALA A 110 -2.38 -15.83 6.95
C ALA A 110 -3.11 -15.79 5.59
N GLN A 111 -4.31 -16.37 5.49
CA GLN A 111 -5.13 -16.33 4.27
C GLN A 111 -5.47 -14.90 3.85
N ILE A 112 -5.91 -14.04 4.79
CA ILE A 112 -6.17 -12.62 4.51
C ILE A 112 -4.91 -11.92 4.01
N SER A 113 -3.76 -12.20 4.63
CA SER A 113 -2.48 -11.60 4.25
C SER A 113 -2.06 -11.99 2.83
N ILE A 114 -2.25 -13.24 2.43
CA ILE A 114 -1.99 -13.71 1.06
C ILE A 114 -2.86 -12.93 0.04
N VAL A 115 -4.16 -12.81 0.29
CA VAL A 115 -5.07 -12.07 -0.59
C VAL A 115 -4.66 -10.60 -0.70
N ARG A 116 -4.24 -9.97 0.41
CA ARG A 116 -3.77 -8.57 0.42
C ARG A 116 -2.50 -8.35 -0.41
N VAL A 117 -1.64 -9.33 -0.51
CA VAL A 117 -0.43 -9.26 -1.35
C VAL A 117 -0.77 -9.49 -2.82
N ILE A 118 -1.61 -10.49 -3.12
CA ILE A 118 -1.93 -10.87 -4.50
C ILE A 118 -2.84 -9.84 -5.19
N ALA A 119 -3.81 -9.27 -4.49
CA ALA A 119 -4.81 -8.38 -5.09
C ALA A 119 -4.20 -7.13 -5.78
N PRO A 120 -3.23 -6.40 -5.19
CA PRO A 120 -2.57 -5.29 -5.88
C PRO A 120 -1.76 -5.70 -7.11
N MET A 121 -1.19 -6.92 -7.12
CA MET A 121 -0.40 -7.45 -8.24
C MET A 121 -1.28 -7.72 -9.47
N VAL A 122 -2.44 -8.33 -9.25
CA VAL A 122 -3.39 -8.67 -10.33
C VAL A 122 -4.10 -7.42 -10.85
N GLY A 123 -4.25 -6.40 -10.00
CA GLY A 123 -5.01 -5.21 -10.31
C GLY A 123 -4.59 -4.48 -11.60
N PRO A 124 -3.33 -4.08 -11.78
CA PRO A 124 -2.87 -3.39 -12.99
C PRO A 124 -3.00 -4.24 -14.25
N SER A 125 -2.73 -5.54 -14.17
CA SER A 125 -2.88 -6.47 -15.31
C SER A 125 -4.35 -6.60 -15.75
N LEU A 126 -5.29 -6.72 -14.80
CA LEU A 126 -6.73 -6.69 -15.08
C LEU A 126 -7.15 -5.34 -15.70
N GLY A 127 -6.61 -4.24 -15.17
CA GLY A 127 -6.86 -2.91 -15.73
C GLY A 127 -6.38 -2.78 -17.18
N ALA A 128 -5.18 -3.29 -17.47
CA ALA A 128 -4.63 -3.30 -18.82
C ALA A 128 -5.45 -4.16 -19.80
N PHE A 129 -6.02 -5.28 -19.31
CA PHE A 129 -6.91 -6.15 -20.10
C PHE A 129 -8.26 -5.48 -20.44
N VAL A 130 -8.85 -4.77 -19.47
CA VAL A 130 -10.17 -4.12 -19.63
C VAL A 130 -10.08 -2.82 -20.45
N LEU A 131 -8.95 -2.13 -20.39
CA LEU A 131 -8.75 -0.81 -21.00
C LEU A 131 -9.17 -0.72 -22.49
N PRO A 132 -8.89 -1.71 -23.38
CA PRO A 132 -9.28 -1.65 -24.78
C PRO A 132 -10.79 -1.69 -25.02
N PHE A 133 -11.58 -2.27 -24.10
CA PHE A 133 -13.02 -2.48 -24.28
C PHE A 133 -13.88 -1.30 -23.80
N GLY A 134 -13.45 -0.57 -22.77
CA GLY A 134 -14.28 0.49 -22.20
C GLY A 134 -13.47 1.71 -21.71
N GLY A 135 -12.22 1.80 -22.11
CA GLY A 135 -11.34 2.87 -21.67
C GLY A 135 -11.18 2.89 -20.13
N TRP A 136 -10.82 4.04 -19.59
CA TRP A 136 -10.68 4.21 -18.14
C TRP A 136 -12.03 4.08 -17.41
N ARG A 137 -13.13 4.50 -18.04
CA ARG A 137 -14.47 4.34 -17.47
C ARG A 137 -14.87 2.88 -17.32
N GLY A 138 -14.48 2.01 -18.26
CA GLY A 138 -14.69 0.56 -18.19
C GLY A 138 -13.98 -0.08 -16.98
N ILE A 139 -12.79 0.40 -16.61
CA ILE A 139 -12.09 -0.07 -15.41
C ILE A 139 -12.84 0.32 -14.14
N TYR A 140 -13.34 1.57 -14.06
CA TYR A 140 -14.15 2.02 -12.92
C TYR A 140 -15.49 1.30 -12.86
N ALA A 141 -16.15 1.05 -14.00
CA ALA A 141 -17.40 0.29 -14.07
C ALA A 141 -17.20 -1.16 -13.58
N LEU A 142 -16.13 -1.85 -14.02
CA LEU A 142 -15.79 -3.17 -13.48
C LEU A 142 -15.57 -3.11 -11.96
N THR A 143 -14.84 -2.10 -11.50
CA THR A 143 -14.62 -1.92 -10.05
C THR A 143 -15.95 -1.69 -9.32
N ALA A 144 -16.87 -0.91 -9.90
CA ALA A 144 -18.20 -0.67 -9.35
C ALA A 144 -19.05 -1.96 -9.29
N ILE A 145 -19.03 -2.77 -10.35
CA ILE A 145 -19.72 -4.07 -10.37
C ILE A 145 -19.19 -4.98 -9.24
N LEU A 146 -17.87 -5.14 -9.16
CA LEU A 146 -17.26 -5.95 -8.10
C LEU A 146 -17.57 -5.41 -6.70
N ALA A 147 -17.61 -4.09 -6.54
CA ALA A 147 -17.97 -3.44 -5.28
C ALA A 147 -19.43 -3.69 -4.89
N CYS A 148 -20.36 -3.62 -5.84
CA CYS A 148 -21.77 -3.93 -5.62
C CYS A 148 -21.99 -5.42 -5.27
N LEU A 149 -21.26 -6.32 -5.94
CA LEU A 149 -21.28 -7.75 -5.59
C LEU A 149 -20.73 -8.00 -4.19
N LEU A 150 -19.64 -7.33 -3.81
CA LEU A 150 -19.08 -7.40 -2.47
C LEU A 150 -20.06 -6.86 -1.41
N LEU A 151 -20.73 -5.73 -1.70
CA LEU A 151 -21.76 -5.17 -0.82
C LEU A 151 -22.93 -6.14 -0.65
N ALA A 152 -23.43 -6.72 -1.74
CA ALA A 152 -24.49 -7.72 -1.69
C ALA A 152 -24.07 -8.94 -0.86
N ALA A 153 -22.86 -9.45 -1.07
CA ALA A 153 -22.33 -10.56 -0.27
C ALA A 153 -22.21 -10.19 1.23
N ALA A 154 -21.76 -8.97 1.54
CA ALA A 154 -21.67 -8.50 2.93
C ALA A 154 -23.06 -8.40 3.59
N VAL A 155 -24.07 -7.89 2.87
CA VAL A 155 -25.44 -7.77 3.39
C VAL A 155 -26.08 -9.14 3.61
N LEU A 156 -25.89 -10.08 2.67
CA LEU A 156 -26.56 -11.38 2.66
C LEU A 156 -25.87 -12.43 3.54
N ALA A 157 -24.53 -12.44 3.59
CA ALA A 157 -23.76 -13.54 4.17
C ALA A 157 -23.02 -13.17 5.46
N LEU A 158 -22.80 -11.87 5.77
CA LEU A 158 -22.06 -11.49 6.95
C LEU A 158 -22.97 -11.49 8.16
N ALA A 159 -22.68 -12.36 9.14
CA ALA A 159 -23.31 -12.34 10.46
C ALA A 159 -22.58 -11.32 11.38
N GLU A 160 -23.29 -10.84 12.42
CA GLU A 160 -22.66 -10.02 13.45
C GLU A 160 -21.69 -10.88 14.29
N SER A 161 -20.46 -10.43 14.43
CA SER A 161 -19.42 -11.13 15.18
C SER A 161 -18.95 -10.41 16.44
N ALA A 162 -19.38 -9.15 16.63
CA ALA A 162 -19.01 -8.40 17.82
C ALA A 162 -19.52 -9.12 19.08
N PRO A 163 -18.70 -9.25 20.15
CA PRO A 163 -19.17 -9.68 21.46
C PRO A 163 -20.31 -8.76 21.90
N ARG A 164 -21.36 -9.35 22.50
CA ARG A 164 -22.53 -8.58 22.95
C ARG A 164 -22.12 -7.30 23.66
N PHE A 165 -22.65 -6.22 23.16
CA PHE A 165 -22.43 -4.84 23.58
C PHE A 165 -22.40 -4.72 25.11
N SER A 166 -21.27 -4.43 25.69
CA SER A 166 -21.11 -4.19 27.14
C SER A 166 -21.29 -2.71 27.48
N GLY A 167 -22.18 -1.99 26.80
CA GLY A 167 -22.70 -0.65 27.17
C GLY A 167 -21.74 0.41 27.73
N ARG A 168 -20.45 0.14 27.74
CA ARG A 168 -19.41 1.05 28.23
C ARG A 168 -18.72 1.67 27.02
N PRO A 169 -18.80 2.98 26.80
CA PRO A 169 -18.03 3.65 25.77
C PRO A 169 -16.55 3.32 26.00
N HIS A 170 -15.93 2.66 25.02
CA HIS A 170 -14.51 2.28 25.11
C HIS A 170 -13.66 3.56 25.04
N VAL A 171 -13.10 3.84 26.16
CA VAL A 171 -12.40 5.01 26.64
C VAL A 171 -11.37 5.52 25.61
N PRO A 172 -11.56 6.74 25.05
CA PRO A 172 -10.55 7.40 24.22
C PRO A 172 -9.17 7.52 24.92
N VAL A 173 -9.14 7.55 26.26
CA VAL A 173 -7.93 7.66 27.07
C VAL A 173 -6.98 6.46 26.88
N ARG A 174 -7.47 5.21 26.79
CA ARG A 174 -6.61 4.04 26.54
C ARG A 174 -6.01 4.03 25.15
N LEU A 175 -6.74 4.52 24.14
CA LEU A 175 -6.23 4.68 22.80
C LEU A 175 -5.16 5.75 22.75
N ILE A 176 -5.41 6.94 23.31
CA ILE A 176 -4.45 8.05 23.34
C ILE A 176 -3.16 7.65 24.06
N THR A 177 -3.26 7.00 25.22
CA THR A 177 -2.07 6.51 25.95
C THR A 177 -1.34 5.42 25.19
N GLY A 178 -2.06 4.54 24.45
CA GLY A 178 -1.47 3.55 23.55
C GLY A 178 -0.68 4.18 22.41
N TYR A 179 -1.26 5.17 21.72
CA TYR A 179 -0.58 5.93 20.66
C TYR A 179 0.64 6.67 21.20
N ALA A 180 0.54 7.35 22.34
CA ALA A 180 1.67 8.04 22.97
C ALA A 180 2.80 7.08 23.33
N ARG A 181 2.49 5.86 23.84
CA ARG A 181 3.47 4.83 24.17
C ARG A 181 4.20 4.33 22.91
N VAL A 182 3.46 4.09 21.81
CA VAL A 182 4.02 3.66 20.53
C VAL A 182 4.94 4.74 19.94
N LEU A 183 4.49 6.00 19.91
CA LEU A 183 5.27 7.11 19.35
C LEU A 183 6.51 7.45 20.18
N ARG A 184 6.50 7.18 21.50
CA ARG A 184 7.67 7.37 22.38
C ARG A 184 8.65 6.19 22.34
N ASN A 185 8.24 5.02 21.84
CA ASN A 185 9.15 3.88 21.74
C ASN A 185 10.02 4.00 20.50
N ARG A 186 11.32 4.28 20.71
CA ARG A 186 12.29 4.52 19.64
C ARG A 186 12.39 3.35 18.63
N PHE A 187 12.25 2.10 19.08
CA PHE A 187 12.35 0.94 18.18
C PHE A 187 11.07 0.74 17.36
N CYS A 188 9.90 0.84 18.01
CA CYS A 188 8.63 0.76 17.32
C CYS A 188 8.53 1.86 16.24
N LEU A 189 8.82 3.11 16.61
CA LEU A 189 8.80 4.23 15.68
C LEU A 189 9.89 4.11 14.60
N GLY A 190 11.13 3.76 14.99
CA GLY A 190 12.25 3.63 14.06
C GLY A 190 12.01 2.57 12.99
N TYR A 191 11.61 1.36 13.37
CA TYR A 191 11.27 0.31 12.41
C TYR A 191 10.03 0.66 11.58
N SER A 192 9.03 1.34 12.15
CA SER A 192 7.86 1.82 11.42
C SER A 192 8.24 2.84 10.35
N LEU A 193 9.14 3.77 10.65
CA LEU A 193 9.64 4.76 9.69
C LEU A 193 10.50 4.11 8.59
N VAL A 194 11.35 3.13 8.93
CA VAL A 194 12.12 2.36 7.94
C VAL A 194 11.15 1.67 6.96
N ASN A 195 10.12 1.00 7.46
CA ASN A 195 9.12 0.33 6.64
C ASN A 195 8.27 1.32 5.83
N ALA A 196 7.92 2.47 6.41
CA ALA A 196 7.19 3.53 5.71
C ALA A 196 8.02 4.13 4.56
N CYS A 197 9.30 4.39 4.76
CA CYS A 197 10.20 4.84 3.69
C CYS A 197 10.36 3.77 2.60
N ALA A 198 10.55 2.50 2.96
CA ALA A 198 10.60 1.40 1.99
C ALA A 198 9.30 1.31 1.16
N PHE A 199 8.14 1.50 1.82
CA PHE A 199 6.85 1.57 1.13
C PHE A 199 6.72 2.82 0.24
N GLY A 200 7.26 3.97 0.66
CA GLY A 200 7.34 5.18 -0.16
C GLY A 200 8.14 4.96 -1.45
N CYS A 201 9.26 4.23 -1.37
CA CYS A 201 10.03 3.83 -2.55
C CYS A 201 9.18 2.94 -3.49
N LEU A 202 8.55 1.88 -2.95
CA LEU A 202 7.67 0.99 -3.72
C LEU A 202 6.52 1.77 -4.35
N PHE A 203 5.90 2.68 -3.60
CA PHE A 203 4.74 3.43 -4.07
C PHE A 203 5.12 4.53 -5.09
N GLY A 204 6.33 5.10 -4.97
CA GLY A 204 6.93 5.95 -5.99
C GLY A 204 7.06 5.21 -7.33
N TYR A 205 7.54 3.95 -7.30
CA TYR A 205 7.51 3.05 -8.46
C TYR A 205 6.08 2.80 -8.96
N ILE A 206 5.17 2.36 -8.10
CA ILE A 206 3.80 2.01 -8.51
C ILE A 206 3.14 3.21 -9.21
N ASN A 207 3.20 4.41 -8.63
CA ASN A 207 2.59 5.61 -9.20
C ASN A 207 3.30 6.11 -10.45
N GLY A 208 4.64 6.06 -10.46
CA GLY A 208 5.47 6.53 -11.57
C GLY A 208 5.58 5.55 -12.72
N SER A 209 5.36 4.25 -12.50
CA SER A 209 5.62 3.20 -13.49
C SER A 209 4.83 3.38 -14.79
N SER A 210 3.54 3.72 -14.70
CA SER A 210 2.71 3.95 -15.89
C SER A 210 3.09 5.26 -16.60
N LEU A 211 3.46 6.30 -15.86
CA LEU A 211 3.93 7.57 -16.41
C LEU A 211 5.24 7.36 -17.19
N VAL A 212 6.18 6.60 -16.63
CA VAL A 212 7.47 6.34 -17.27
C VAL A 212 7.34 5.32 -18.40
N MET A 213 6.74 4.16 -18.16
CA MET A 213 6.70 3.09 -19.15
C MET A 213 5.78 3.42 -20.33
N ILE A 214 4.60 4.01 -20.08
CA ILE A 214 3.61 4.28 -21.12
C ILE A 214 3.88 5.65 -21.77
N GLU A 215 3.95 6.74 -20.98
CA GLU A 215 4.01 8.09 -21.53
C GLU A 215 5.42 8.48 -22.01
N VAL A 216 6.51 8.04 -21.31
CA VAL A 216 7.89 8.38 -21.68
C VAL A 216 8.50 7.34 -22.61
N LEU A 217 8.39 6.04 -22.30
CA LEU A 217 9.01 4.95 -23.07
C LEU A 217 8.12 4.38 -24.17
N GLY A 218 6.87 4.85 -24.29
CA GLY A 218 5.94 4.43 -25.36
C GLY A 218 5.46 2.97 -25.27
N VAL A 219 5.57 2.33 -24.10
CA VAL A 219 5.13 0.94 -23.91
C VAL A 219 3.60 0.86 -23.99
N SER A 220 3.09 -0.12 -24.73
CA SER A 220 1.65 -0.32 -24.78
C SER A 220 1.07 -0.72 -23.41
N PRO A 221 -0.18 -0.34 -23.08
CA PRO A 221 -0.80 -0.69 -21.80
C PRO A 221 -0.84 -2.20 -21.52
N ARG A 222 -0.94 -3.05 -22.54
CA ARG A 222 -0.91 -4.51 -22.39
C ARG A 222 0.47 -5.01 -21.94
N VAL A 223 1.52 -4.53 -22.60
CA VAL A 223 2.91 -4.86 -22.24
C VAL A 223 3.24 -4.30 -20.85
N PHE A 224 2.79 -3.09 -20.53
CA PHE A 224 2.93 -2.52 -19.18
C PHE A 224 2.36 -3.46 -18.11
N GLY A 225 1.15 -4.02 -18.31
CA GLY A 225 0.56 -4.97 -17.36
C GLY A 225 1.42 -6.21 -17.11
N LEU A 226 2.06 -6.75 -18.16
CA LEU A 226 2.97 -7.88 -18.06
C LEU A 226 4.28 -7.51 -17.34
N LEU A 227 4.86 -6.36 -17.67
CA LEU A 227 6.09 -5.88 -17.03
C LEU A 227 5.87 -5.55 -15.55
N PHE A 228 4.70 -4.99 -15.21
CA PHE A 228 4.32 -4.75 -13.83
C PHE A 228 4.22 -6.06 -13.06
N ALA A 229 3.54 -7.07 -13.60
CA ALA A 229 3.47 -8.39 -13.00
C ALA A 229 4.86 -9.06 -12.86
N LEU A 230 5.76 -8.84 -13.82
CA LEU A 230 7.14 -9.34 -13.74
C LEU A 230 7.91 -8.72 -12.58
N VAL A 231 7.77 -7.41 -12.35
CA VAL A 231 8.40 -6.73 -11.20
C VAL A 231 7.83 -7.26 -9.88
N ASP A 232 6.53 -7.57 -9.84
CA ASP A 232 5.89 -8.16 -8.66
C ASP A 232 6.41 -9.57 -8.34
N VAL A 233 6.95 -10.33 -9.32
CA VAL A 233 7.69 -11.58 -9.06
C VAL A 233 8.90 -11.31 -8.17
N GLY A 234 9.59 -10.18 -8.35
CA GLY A 234 10.66 -9.76 -7.44
C GLY A 234 10.18 -9.58 -6.00
N LEU A 235 9.03 -8.91 -5.83
CA LEU A 235 8.40 -8.72 -4.53
C LEU A 235 8.07 -10.05 -3.84
N LEU A 236 7.42 -10.98 -4.56
CA LEU A 236 7.13 -12.32 -4.07
C LEU A 236 8.40 -13.12 -3.76
N GLY A 237 9.41 -13.00 -4.63
CA GLY A 237 10.73 -13.59 -4.43
C GLY A 237 11.38 -13.13 -3.12
N GLY A 238 11.26 -11.84 -2.80
CA GLY A 238 11.73 -11.28 -1.55
C GLY A 238 11.01 -11.86 -0.32
N PHE A 239 9.68 -11.93 -0.35
CA PHE A 239 8.89 -12.55 0.73
C PHE A 239 9.23 -14.03 0.90
N PHE A 240 9.35 -14.78 -0.20
CA PHE A 240 9.69 -16.19 -0.18
C PHE A 240 11.12 -16.45 0.35
N LEU A 241 12.09 -15.65 -0.11
CA LEU A 241 13.46 -15.72 0.37
C LEU A 241 13.54 -15.41 1.86
N ASN A 242 12.84 -14.38 2.32
CA ASN A 242 12.74 -14.04 3.74
C ASN A 242 12.17 -15.21 4.56
N GLY A 243 11.11 -15.85 4.09
CA GLY A 243 10.54 -17.03 4.74
C GLY A 243 11.52 -18.18 4.87
N ARG A 244 12.29 -18.47 3.80
CA ARG A 244 13.34 -19.51 3.81
C ARG A 244 14.50 -19.17 4.76
N LEU A 245 14.94 -17.92 4.79
CA LEU A 245 16.01 -17.48 5.70
C LEU A 245 15.57 -17.61 7.16
N ASN A 246 14.35 -17.20 7.47
CA ASN A 246 13.78 -17.35 8.81
C ASN A 246 13.65 -18.83 9.23
N ALA A 247 13.23 -19.72 8.32
CA ALA A 247 13.14 -21.15 8.58
C ALA A 247 14.52 -21.80 8.84
N ARG A 248 15.60 -21.19 8.32
CA ARG A 248 16.99 -21.59 8.59
C ARG A 248 17.59 -20.97 9.84
N GLY A 249 16.81 -20.24 10.63
CA GLY A 249 17.27 -19.58 11.86
C GLY A 249 18.08 -18.30 11.62
N VAL A 250 18.07 -17.75 10.41
CA VAL A 250 18.70 -16.44 10.13
C VAL A 250 17.87 -15.37 10.80
N GLY A 251 18.48 -14.63 11.71
CA GLY A 251 17.83 -13.53 12.42
C GLY A 251 17.37 -12.42 11.45
N ARG A 252 16.51 -11.51 11.96
CA ARG A 252 15.88 -10.45 11.16
C ARG A 252 16.85 -9.43 10.53
N HIS A 253 18.02 -9.21 11.14
CA HIS A 253 18.94 -8.13 10.73
C HIS A 253 19.61 -8.35 9.37
N PRO A 254 20.19 -9.54 9.07
CA PRO A 254 20.83 -9.78 7.76
C PRO A 254 19.89 -9.60 6.57
N PRO A 255 18.67 -10.21 6.54
CA PRO A 255 17.76 -10.01 5.41
C PRO A 255 17.21 -8.58 5.32
N LEU A 256 16.96 -7.92 6.45
CA LEU A 256 16.55 -6.51 6.46
C LEU A 256 17.65 -5.63 5.85
N LEU A 257 18.89 -5.79 6.27
CA LEU A 257 20.02 -5.00 5.76
C LEU A 257 20.28 -5.28 4.29
N ALA A 258 20.22 -6.53 3.86
CA ALA A 258 20.34 -6.91 2.46
C ALA A 258 19.24 -6.24 1.62
N GLY A 259 17.98 -6.27 2.08
CA GLY A 259 16.86 -5.60 1.41
C GLY A 259 17.06 -4.10 1.29
N LEU A 260 17.55 -3.44 2.34
CA LEU A 260 17.83 -2.00 2.33
C LEU A 260 18.92 -1.63 1.32
N TRP A 261 20.00 -2.40 1.23
CA TRP A 261 21.07 -2.18 0.24
C TRP A 261 20.60 -2.45 -1.19
N LEU A 262 19.83 -3.52 -1.42
CA LEU A 262 19.24 -3.81 -2.73
C LEU A 262 18.29 -2.68 -3.17
N GLY A 263 17.42 -2.22 -2.28
CA GLY A 263 16.49 -1.13 -2.57
C GLY A 263 17.20 0.19 -2.85
N ALA A 264 18.15 0.59 -1.99
CA ALA A 264 18.89 1.84 -2.16
C ALA A 264 19.82 1.79 -3.40
N GLY A 265 20.58 0.70 -3.57
CA GLY A 265 21.51 0.55 -4.69
C GLY A 265 20.80 0.56 -6.04
N SER A 266 19.72 -0.22 -6.19
CA SER A 266 18.94 -0.25 -7.44
C SER A 266 18.27 1.11 -7.74
N SER A 267 17.70 1.77 -6.71
CA SER A 267 17.05 3.08 -6.90
C SER A 267 18.03 4.20 -7.23
N LEU A 268 19.21 4.21 -6.59
CA LEU A 268 20.27 5.18 -6.91
C LEU A 268 20.83 4.95 -8.32
N LEU A 269 20.99 3.68 -8.73
CA LEU A 269 21.42 3.36 -10.09
C LEU A 269 20.36 3.77 -11.13
N LEU A 270 19.07 3.56 -10.84
CA LEU A 270 17.98 4.06 -11.68
C LEU A 270 18.02 5.58 -11.83
N LEU A 271 18.26 6.31 -10.74
CA LEU A 271 18.40 7.76 -10.77
C LEU A 271 19.62 8.18 -11.61
N ALA A 272 20.77 7.54 -11.42
CA ALA A 272 21.99 7.84 -12.17
C ALA A 272 21.79 7.61 -13.67
N LEU A 273 21.18 6.48 -14.08
CA LEU A 273 20.88 6.21 -15.49
C LEU A 273 19.84 7.19 -16.06
N SER A 274 18.90 7.63 -15.26
CA SER A 274 17.91 8.63 -15.65
C SER A 274 18.55 10.00 -15.87
N LEU A 275 19.48 10.42 -14.99
CA LEU A 275 20.23 11.67 -15.13
C LEU A 275 21.17 11.65 -16.35
N ALA A 276 21.75 10.48 -16.65
CA ALA A 276 22.61 10.27 -17.83
C ALA A 276 21.81 10.17 -19.15
N GLY A 277 20.47 10.14 -19.11
CA GLY A 277 19.64 9.93 -20.30
C GLY A 277 19.76 8.52 -20.91
N MET A 278 20.29 7.56 -20.15
CA MET A 278 20.55 6.17 -20.58
C MET A 278 19.49 5.18 -20.08
N LEU A 279 18.39 5.66 -19.48
CA LEU A 279 17.35 4.81 -18.95
C LEU A 279 16.50 4.23 -20.08
N GLY A 280 16.59 2.92 -20.28
CA GLY A 280 15.76 2.15 -21.20
C GLY A 280 15.00 1.04 -20.48
N LEU A 281 14.12 0.35 -21.19
CA LEU A 281 13.30 -0.71 -20.63
C LEU A 281 14.15 -1.87 -20.08
N PHE A 282 15.26 -2.19 -20.73
CA PHE A 282 16.18 -3.28 -20.34
C PHE A 282 16.97 -2.98 -19.05
N SER A 283 17.19 -1.71 -18.71
CA SER A 283 17.80 -1.31 -17.43
C SER A 283 16.73 -1.07 -16.35
N LEU A 284 15.59 -0.51 -16.73
CA LEU A 284 14.50 -0.16 -15.80
C LEU A 284 13.91 -1.40 -15.13
N VAL A 285 13.47 -2.39 -15.91
CA VAL A 285 12.72 -3.54 -15.37
C VAL A 285 13.54 -4.40 -14.41
N PRO A 286 14.81 -4.80 -14.71
CA PRO A 286 15.62 -5.56 -13.77
C PRO A 286 15.91 -4.81 -12.47
N LEU A 287 16.17 -3.50 -12.53
CA LEU A 287 16.46 -2.70 -11.35
C LEU A 287 15.20 -2.52 -10.48
N LEU A 288 14.01 -2.35 -11.09
CA LEU A 288 12.75 -2.35 -10.37
C LEU A 288 12.45 -3.71 -9.71
N LEU A 289 12.74 -4.81 -10.38
CA LEU A 289 12.62 -6.16 -9.81
C LEU A 289 13.52 -6.34 -8.59
N ILE A 290 14.77 -5.86 -8.65
CA ILE A 290 15.70 -5.88 -7.51
C ILE A 290 15.19 -5.00 -6.37
N ALA A 291 14.68 -3.81 -6.65
CA ALA A 291 14.07 -2.93 -5.65
C ALA A 291 12.86 -3.60 -4.97
N ALA A 292 11.99 -4.24 -5.74
CA ALA A 292 10.82 -4.95 -5.25
C ALA A 292 11.21 -6.16 -4.38
N LEU A 293 12.23 -6.93 -4.78
CA LEU A 293 12.81 -8.00 -3.98
C LEU A 293 13.33 -7.46 -2.65
N GLY A 294 14.05 -6.33 -2.68
CA GLY A 294 14.50 -5.64 -1.47
C GLY A 294 13.35 -5.30 -0.53
N TYR A 295 12.25 -4.75 -1.05
CA TYR A 295 11.07 -4.44 -0.25
C TYR A 295 10.45 -5.71 0.39
N GLY A 296 10.40 -6.83 -0.34
CA GLY A 296 9.95 -8.12 0.19
C GLY A 296 10.80 -8.65 1.35
N LEU A 297 12.10 -8.34 1.37
CA LEU A 297 12.99 -8.64 2.50
C LEU A 297 12.81 -7.65 3.66
N ILE A 298 12.59 -6.35 3.39
CA ILE A 298 12.49 -5.30 4.42
C ILE A 298 11.21 -5.47 5.24
N THR A 299 10.06 -5.55 4.57
CA THR A 299 8.74 -5.39 5.23
C THR A 299 8.46 -6.38 6.35
N PRO A 300 8.67 -7.71 6.21
CA PRO A 300 8.39 -8.64 7.32
C PRO A 300 9.29 -8.38 8.52
N ASN A 301 10.57 -8.12 8.28
CA ASN A 301 11.57 -7.92 9.33
C ASN A 301 11.38 -6.58 10.05
N ALA A 302 11.08 -5.51 9.32
CA ALA A 302 10.78 -4.20 9.89
C ALA A 302 9.46 -4.24 10.69
N THR A 303 8.42 -4.92 10.19
CA THR A 303 7.16 -5.11 10.90
C THR A 303 7.38 -5.87 12.21
N GLN A 304 8.13 -6.97 12.19
CA GLN A 304 8.48 -7.72 13.39
C GLN A 304 9.24 -6.83 14.39
N GLY A 305 10.24 -6.06 13.91
CA GLY A 305 11.01 -5.14 14.74
C GLY A 305 10.18 -4.03 15.37
N ALA A 306 9.14 -3.54 14.67
CA ALA A 306 8.23 -2.53 15.18
C ALA A 306 7.27 -3.08 16.26
N LEU A 307 6.75 -4.30 16.07
CA LEU A 307 5.72 -4.86 16.98
C LEU A 307 6.30 -5.56 18.21
N GLN A 308 7.48 -6.16 18.11
CA GLN A 308 8.11 -6.95 19.18
C GLN A 308 8.31 -6.17 20.50
N PRO A 309 8.70 -4.87 20.50
CA PRO A 309 8.94 -4.14 21.74
C PRO A 309 7.69 -3.85 22.58
N LEU A 310 6.50 -3.93 22.00
CA LEU A 310 5.23 -3.50 22.60
C LEU A 310 4.11 -4.54 22.39
N PRO A 311 4.25 -5.78 22.88
CA PRO A 311 3.27 -6.84 22.68
C PRO A 311 1.89 -6.50 23.28
N GLU A 312 1.86 -5.74 24.40
CA GLU A 312 0.64 -5.33 25.09
C GLU A 312 -0.26 -4.39 24.27
N VAL A 313 0.34 -3.60 23.39
CA VAL A 313 -0.32 -2.63 22.51
C VAL A 313 -0.03 -2.91 21.03
N ALA A 314 0.23 -4.18 20.66
CA ALA A 314 0.60 -4.57 19.32
C ALA A 314 -0.43 -4.14 18.24
N GLY A 315 -1.72 -4.09 18.61
CA GLY A 315 -2.78 -3.58 17.72
C GLY A 315 -2.61 -2.09 17.38
N VAL A 316 -2.30 -1.26 18.38
CA VAL A 316 -2.05 0.17 18.18
C VAL A 316 -0.75 0.38 17.41
N ALA A 317 0.30 -0.40 17.71
CA ALA A 317 1.57 -0.36 16.99
C ALA A 317 1.39 -0.72 15.49
N ALA A 318 0.59 -1.75 15.19
CA ALA A 318 0.26 -2.12 13.80
C ALA A 318 -0.57 -1.04 13.09
N ALA A 319 -1.47 -0.35 13.80
CA ALA A 319 -2.23 0.76 13.24
C ALA A 319 -1.33 1.95 12.88
N VAL A 320 -0.41 2.34 13.79
CA VAL A 320 0.58 3.40 13.53
C VAL A 320 1.48 3.04 12.36
N LEU A 321 2.01 1.81 12.33
CA LEU A 321 2.82 1.31 11.23
C LEU A 321 2.08 1.43 9.89
N SER A 322 0.84 0.95 9.82
CA SER A 322 0.02 1.01 8.60
C SER A 322 -0.29 2.44 8.19
N LEU A 323 -0.62 3.32 9.14
CA LEU A 323 -0.89 4.74 8.89
C LEU A 323 0.34 5.42 8.29
N LEU A 324 1.52 5.24 8.90
CA LEU A 324 2.78 5.80 8.41
C LEU A 324 3.11 5.30 7.00
N MET A 325 2.97 3.99 6.75
CA MET A 325 3.19 3.42 5.42
C MET A 325 2.27 4.04 4.37
N MET A 326 0.97 4.10 4.64
CA MET A 326 -0.01 4.61 3.66
C MET A 326 0.17 6.11 3.40
N LEU A 327 0.42 6.91 4.43
CA LEU A 327 0.67 8.35 4.28
C LEU A 327 1.99 8.61 3.54
N THR A 328 3.04 7.85 3.84
CA THR A 328 4.33 7.96 3.12
C THR A 328 4.17 7.52 1.66
N GLY A 329 3.39 6.47 1.38
CA GLY A 329 3.06 6.07 0.02
C GLY A 329 2.28 7.15 -0.73
N ALA A 330 1.24 7.73 -0.10
CA ALA A 330 0.48 8.84 -0.69
C ALA A 330 1.37 10.05 -0.97
N LEU A 331 2.27 10.40 -0.04
CA LEU A 331 3.24 11.49 -0.21
C LEU A 331 4.18 11.20 -1.39
N ALA A 332 4.79 10.02 -1.43
CA ALA A 332 5.68 9.61 -2.51
C ALA A 332 4.99 9.68 -3.87
N GLY A 333 3.77 9.12 -3.98
CA GLY A 333 2.97 9.19 -5.20
C GLY A 333 2.60 10.62 -5.59
N SER A 334 2.27 11.49 -4.63
CA SER A 334 1.95 12.90 -4.89
C SER A 334 3.17 13.67 -5.38
N ILE A 335 4.36 13.41 -4.81
CA ILE A 335 5.61 14.04 -5.25
C ILE A 335 5.95 13.60 -6.68
N VAL A 336 5.86 12.29 -7.00
CA VAL A 336 6.04 11.81 -8.37
C VAL A 336 5.07 12.50 -9.33
N SER A 337 3.80 12.59 -8.96
CA SER A 337 2.76 13.22 -9.78
C SER A 337 3.02 14.71 -10.01
N ALA A 338 3.47 15.44 -8.99
CA ALA A 338 3.73 16.87 -9.06
C ALA A 338 5.01 17.21 -9.85
N LEU A 339 6.03 16.35 -9.76
CA LEU A 339 7.33 16.57 -10.41
C LEU A 339 7.40 15.95 -11.82
N PHE A 340 6.39 15.22 -12.26
CA PHE A 340 6.41 14.58 -13.58
C PHE A 340 6.31 15.61 -14.71
N ASP A 341 7.34 15.64 -15.54
CA ASP A 341 7.53 16.60 -16.64
C ASP A 341 7.01 16.12 -18.01
N GLY A 342 6.48 14.89 -18.08
CA GLY A 342 6.02 14.26 -19.31
C GLY A 342 7.13 13.76 -20.25
N ARG A 343 8.40 13.90 -19.87
CA ARG A 343 9.56 13.61 -20.75
C ARG A 343 10.59 12.69 -20.14
N THR A 344 10.75 12.73 -18.81
CA THR A 344 11.82 12.00 -18.13
C THR A 344 11.29 11.09 -17.04
N ALA A 345 12.14 10.14 -16.62
CA ALA A 345 11.85 9.28 -15.47
C ALA A 345 12.31 9.87 -14.12
N LEU A 346 12.85 11.10 -14.12
CA LEU A 346 13.51 11.70 -12.96
C LEU A 346 12.59 11.80 -11.73
N ALA A 347 11.32 12.15 -11.93
CA ALA A 347 10.36 12.24 -10.85
C ALA A 347 10.22 10.89 -10.10
N MET A 348 10.05 9.79 -10.83
CA MET A 348 9.92 8.45 -10.25
C MET A 348 11.24 7.99 -9.62
N THR A 349 12.33 8.02 -10.36
CA THR A 349 13.64 7.50 -9.90
C THR A 349 14.20 8.32 -8.74
N GLY A 350 14.00 9.64 -8.74
CA GLY A 350 14.41 10.54 -7.66
C GLY A 350 13.65 10.26 -6.37
N VAL A 351 12.32 10.12 -6.43
CA VAL A 351 11.50 9.77 -5.27
C VAL A 351 11.89 8.40 -4.73
N MET A 352 12.07 7.40 -5.59
CA MET A 352 12.55 6.07 -5.19
C MET A 352 13.89 6.13 -4.48
N ALA A 353 14.85 6.88 -5.02
CA ALA A 353 16.19 7.05 -4.44
C ALA A 353 16.14 7.74 -3.07
N VAL A 354 15.38 8.81 -2.93
CA VAL A 354 15.24 9.54 -1.65
C VAL A 354 14.64 8.65 -0.56
N PHE A 355 13.55 7.97 -0.85
CA PHE A 355 12.88 7.12 0.14
C PHE A 355 13.67 5.85 0.47
N SER A 356 14.31 5.20 -0.52
CA SER A 356 15.12 4.01 -0.25
C SER A 356 16.42 4.34 0.49
N ALA A 357 17.11 5.42 0.12
CA ALA A 357 18.26 5.91 0.88
C ALA A 357 17.86 6.37 2.28
N GLY A 358 16.72 7.05 2.43
CA GLY A 358 16.15 7.44 3.71
C GLY A 358 15.89 6.24 4.63
N ALA A 359 15.33 5.15 4.10
CA ALA A 359 15.12 3.91 4.84
C ALA A 359 16.45 3.31 5.33
N LEU A 360 17.47 3.26 4.47
CA LEU A 360 18.80 2.76 4.82
C LEU A 360 19.47 3.62 5.89
N VAL A 361 19.47 4.94 5.73
CA VAL A 361 20.05 5.89 6.70
C VAL A 361 19.34 5.81 8.04
N LEU A 362 18.00 5.80 8.07
CA LEU A 362 17.23 5.65 9.31
C LEU A 362 17.56 4.35 10.02
N TYR A 363 17.70 3.25 9.30
CA TYR A 363 18.09 1.99 9.91
C TYR A 363 19.51 2.04 10.49
N LEU A 364 20.49 2.49 9.72
CA LEU A 364 21.90 2.50 10.13
C LEU A 364 22.19 3.51 11.25
N ALA A 365 21.60 4.71 11.18
CA ALA A 365 21.89 5.80 12.11
C ALA A 365 21.00 5.79 13.37
N TYR A 366 19.76 5.30 13.27
CA TYR A 366 18.82 5.40 14.37
C TYR A 366 18.45 4.05 15.01
N VAL A 367 18.17 3.02 14.19
CA VAL A 367 17.69 1.73 14.71
C VAL A 367 18.85 0.85 15.20
N ARG A 368 19.81 0.60 14.31
CA ARG A 368 20.94 -0.34 14.54
C ARG A 368 21.81 -0.01 15.76
N PRO A 369 22.20 1.26 16.02
CA PRO A 369 23.00 1.59 17.21
C PRO A 369 22.27 1.32 18.51
N GLY A 370 20.95 1.56 18.55
CA GLY A 370 20.13 1.30 19.71
C GLY A 370 19.99 -0.19 20.06
N GLU A 371 20.05 -1.08 19.06
CA GLU A 371 19.99 -2.53 19.29
C GLU A 371 21.34 -3.08 19.80
N ARG A 372 22.47 -2.60 19.25
CA ARG A 372 23.81 -2.94 19.74
C ARG A 372 24.05 -2.54 21.19
N ALA A 373 23.35 -1.52 21.67
CA ALA A 373 23.44 -1.07 23.06
C ALA A 373 22.59 -1.91 24.02
N ARG A 374 21.76 -2.83 23.53
CA ARG A 374 20.89 -3.71 24.36
C ARG A 374 21.34 -5.17 24.39
N GLY A 375 22.17 -5.60 23.46
CA GLY A 375 22.77 -6.95 23.40
C GLY A 375 24.18 -6.92 23.95
#